data_20260cf38ddab7c7e62076c96f378de3
#
_entry.id   20260cf38ddab7c7e62076c96f378de3
#
_cell.length_a   1.000
_cell.length_b   1.000
_cell.length_c   1.000
_cell.angle_alpha   90.00
_cell.angle_beta   90.00
_cell.angle_gamma   90.00
#
_symmetry.space_group_name_H-M   'P 1'
#
loop_
_entity.id
_entity.type
_entity.pdbx_description
1 polymer ?
#
loop_
_entity_poly.entity_id
_entity_poly.type
_entity_poly.pdbx_seq_one_letter_code
_entity_poly.pdbx_strand_id
1 'polypeptide(L)'
;MMEAAVVVGLDGSPLHWHSPPDRTSVAIPDSAAFWNVLWEHRDNLAGVAHSHPGSGLPTPSHEDETTFSAIEAALGRRLSWWITSTDRVIVLRWKGPAPLLYRGREVDPASEPCIWLEGLRTLSSYDLQANP
;
A
#
# COMPACT_ATOMS: atom_id res chain seq x y z
N MET A 1 -13.92 0.48 -8.57
CA MET A 1 -12.96 0.51 -7.47
C MET A 1 -11.68 1.16 -7.95
N MET A 2 -11.20 2.15 -7.25
CA MET A 2 -9.98 2.87 -7.56
C MET A 2 -8.89 2.48 -6.59
N GLU A 3 -7.63 2.51 -7.01
CA GLU A 3 -6.52 2.30 -6.09
C GLU A 3 -6.43 3.46 -5.11
N ALA A 4 -6.15 3.13 -3.88
CA ALA A 4 -5.88 4.07 -2.81
C ALA A 4 -4.73 3.52 -1.97
N ALA A 5 -4.13 4.35 -1.16
CA ALA A 5 -3.05 3.93 -0.30
C ALA A 5 -3.19 4.54 1.10
N VAL A 6 -2.53 3.90 2.05
CA VAL A 6 -2.41 4.42 3.41
C VAL A 6 -0.98 4.22 3.88
N VAL A 7 -0.42 5.26 4.46
CA VAL A 7 0.91 5.20 5.09
C VAL A 7 0.72 4.66 6.50
N VAL A 8 1.45 3.59 6.83
CA VAL A 8 1.26 2.83 8.07
C VAL A 8 2.44 3.08 9.01
N GLY A 9 2.14 3.45 10.24
CA GLY A 9 3.13 3.69 11.29
C GLY A 9 3.65 2.40 11.91
N LEU A 10 4.73 2.53 12.69
CA LEU A 10 5.35 1.39 13.36
C LEU A 10 4.41 0.69 14.33
N ASP A 11 3.43 1.38 14.88
CA ASP A 11 2.40 0.82 15.76
C ASP A 11 1.20 0.24 15.00
N GLY A 12 1.24 0.27 13.66
CA GLY A 12 0.16 -0.22 12.82
C GLY A 12 -0.93 0.81 12.52
N SER A 13 -0.84 2.00 13.08
CA SER A 13 -1.87 3.03 12.87
C SER A 13 -1.73 3.69 11.50
N PRO A 14 -2.86 4.14 10.90
CA PRO A 14 -2.81 4.91 9.68
C PRO A 14 -2.29 6.32 9.95
N LEU A 15 -1.22 6.71 9.24
CA LEU A 15 -0.60 8.03 9.38
C LEU A 15 -1.11 9.01 8.33
N HIS A 16 -1.45 8.51 7.16
CA HIS A 16 -1.92 9.34 6.05
C HIS A 16 -2.68 8.50 5.04
N TRP A 17 -3.85 8.98 4.61
CA TRP A 17 -4.64 8.36 3.55
C TRP A 17 -4.34 9.06 2.24
N HIS A 18 -4.02 8.27 1.21
CA HIS A 18 -3.64 8.81 -0.10
C HIS A 18 -4.62 8.35 -1.17
N SER A 19 -5.38 9.31 -1.69
CA SER A 19 -6.37 9.06 -2.74
C SER A 19 -6.42 10.27 -3.68
N PRO A 20 -5.38 10.47 -4.51
CA PRO A 20 -5.34 11.64 -5.39
C PRO A 20 -6.47 11.61 -6.42
N PRO A 21 -6.96 12.79 -6.85
CA PRO A 21 -8.09 12.86 -7.78
C PRO A 21 -7.85 12.19 -9.14
N ASP A 22 -6.60 12.12 -9.56
CA ASP A 22 -6.21 11.54 -10.85
C ASP A 22 -5.82 10.07 -10.76
N ARG A 23 -6.06 9.42 -9.61
CA ARG A 23 -5.81 7.99 -9.47
C ARG A 23 -6.71 7.19 -10.39
N THR A 24 -6.25 6.00 -10.75
CA THR A 24 -6.98 5.09 -11.63
C THR A 24 -7.29 3.78 -10.91
N SER A 25 -7.97 2.84 -11.59
CA SER A 25 -8.22 1.50 -11.07
C SER A 25 -6.99 0.60 -11.13
N VAL A 26 -5.90 1.02 -11.76
CA VAL A 26 -4.71 0.20 -11.98
C VAL A 26 -3.43 0.77 -11.37
N ALA A 27 -3.40 2.06 -11.06
CA ALA A 27 -2.23 2.70 -10.48
C ALA A 27 -2.61 3.96 -9.70
N ILE A 28 -1.83 4.25 -8.66
CA ILE A 28 -1.86 5.53 -7.96
C ILE A 28 -0.75 6.37 -8.57
N PRO A 29 -1.06 7.55 -9.15
CA PRO A 29 -0.01 8.41 -9.71
C PRO A 29 1.02 8.80 -8.65
N ASP A 30 2.29 8.78 -9.04
CA ASP A 30 3.36 9.28 -8.21
C ASP A 30 3.21 10.79 -8.02
N SER A 31 3.40 11.27 -6.80
CA SER A 31 3.19 12.67 -6.51
C SER A 31 4.19 13.18 -5.48
N ALA A 32 4.56 14.47 -5.61
CA ALA A 32 5.40 15.14 -4.63
C ALA A 32 4.75 15.16 -3.24
N ALA A 33 3.42 15.27 -3.19
CA ALA A 33 2.69 15.27 -1.92
C ALA A 33 2.85 13.94 -1.18
N PHE A 34 2.78 12.82 -1.90
CA PHE A 34 2.98 11.50 -1.29
C PHE A 34 4.41 11.32 -0.77
N TRP A 35 5.41 11.73 -1.57
CA TRP A 35 6.81 11.69 -1.16
C TRP A 35 7.08 12.54 0.08
N ASN A 36 6.48 13.72 0.16
CA ASN A 36 6.62 14.61 1.32
C ASN A 36 6.07 13.95 2.59
N VAL A 37 4.94 13.26 2.49
CA VAL A 37 4.35 12.53 3.62
C VAL A 37 5.27 11.40 4.08
N LEU A 38 5.79 10.61 3.16
CA LEU A 38 6.72 9.53 3.49
C LEU A 38 7.98 10.06 4.18
N TRP A 39 8.53 11.14 3.66
CA TRP A 39 9.71 11.76 4.24
C TRP A 39 9.45 12.33 5.63
N GLU A 40 8.30 12.98 5.81
CA GLU A 40 7.89 13.52 7.11
C GLU A 40 7.77 12.44 8.18
N HIS A 41 7.24 11.28 7.81
CA HIS A 41 7.01 10.16 8.73
C HIS A 41 8.12 9.11 8.74
N ARG A 42 9.26 9.36 8.10
CA ARG A 42 10.29 8.35 7.87
C ARG A 42 10.78 7.63 9.12
N ASP A 43 10.77 8.31 10.26
CA ASP A 43 11.24 7.73 11.53
C ASP A 43 10.18 6.88 12.24
N ASN A 44 8.93 6.97 11.80
CA ASN A 44 7.81 6.24 12.39
C ASN A 44 7.08 5.37 11.35
N LEU A 45 7.73 5.04 10.28
CA LEU A 45 7.13 4.38 9.12
C LEU A 45 7.36 2.88 9.14
N ALA A 46 6.29 2.09 9.18
CA ALA A 46 6.35 0.65 8.96
C ALA A 46 6.30 0.31 7.48
N GLY A 47 5.50 1.03 6.72
CA GLY A 47 5.36 0.80 5.30
C GLY A 47 4.12 1.47 4.73
N VAL A 48 3.70 0.97 3.58
CA VAL A 48 2.54 1.48 2.86
C VAL A 48 1.64 0.32 2.48
N ALA A 49 0.35 0.51 2.62
CA ALA A 49 -0.66 -0.41 2.11
C ALA A 49 -1.38 0.24 0.94
N HIS A 50 -1.65 -0.53 -0.11
CA HIS A 50 -2.46 -0.04 -1.21
C HIS A 50 -3.46 -1.10 -1.66
N SER A 51 -4.52 -0.65 -2.31
CA SER A 51 -5.58 -1.52 -2.79
C SER A 51 -5.42 -1.83 -4.27
N HIS A 52 -5.71 -3.07 -4.63
CA HIS A 52 -5.90 -3.48 -6.01
C HIS A 52 -7.39 -3.72 -6.25
N PRO A 53 -7.93 -3.34 -7.40
CA PRO A 53 -9.33 -3.63 -7.72
C PRO A 53 -9.55 -5.13 -7.89
N GLY A 54 -10.75 -5.58 -7.58
CA GLY A 54 -11.14 -6.97 -7.75
C GLY A 54 -11.00 -7.79 -6.48
N SER A 55 -11.32 -9.07 -6.60
CA SER A 55 -11.30 -10.05 -5.51
C SER A 55 -10.17 -11.05 -5.71
N GLY A 56 -9.93 -11.86 -4.69
CA GLY A 56 -8.90 -12.90 -4.71
C GLY A 56 -7.58 -12.43 -4.16
N LEU A 57 -6.57 -13.29 -4.27
CA LEU A 57 -5.25 -13.00 -3.73
C LEU A 57 -4.54 -11.96 -4.62
N PRO A 58 -4.25 -10.76 -4.11
CA PRO A 58 -3.57 -9.76 -4.92
C PRO A 58 -2.11 -10.13 -5.11
N THR A 59 -1.51 -9.65 -6.19
CA THR A 59 -0.09 -9.80 -6.46
C THR A 59 0.48 -8.44 -6.86
N PRO A 60 1.76 -8.16 -6.55
CA PRO A 60 2.38 -6.92 -6.96
C PRO A 60 2.63 -6.93 -8.47
N SER A 61 2.44 -5.79 -9.10
CA SER A 61 2.90 -5.58 -10.46
C SER A 61 4.40 -5.27 -10.47
N HIS A 62 5.01 -5.30 -11.66
CA HIS A 62 6.40 -4.86 -11.81
C HIS A 62 6.56 -3.39 -11.42
N GLU A 63 5.57 -2.56 -11.76
CA GLU A 63 5.55 -1.15 -11.36
C GLU A 63 5.50 -0.99 -9.85
N ASP A 64 4.70 -1.81 -9.16
CA ASP A 64 4.64 -1.81 -7.70
C ASP A 64 6.03 -2.09 -7.11
N GLU A 65 6.69 -3.15 -7.56
CA GLU A 65 7.99 -3.55 -7.04
C GLU A 65 9.06 -2.50 -7.32
N THR A 66 9.01 -1.87 -8.48
CA THR A 66 9.92 -0.76 -8.83
C THR A 66 9.71 0.42 -7.88
N THR A 67 8.45 0.75 -7.58
CA THR A 67 8.10 1.81 -6.63
C THR A 67 8.57 1.47 -5.22
N PHE A 68 8.36 0.25 -4.76
CA PHE A 68 8.85 -0.20 -3.45
C PHE A 68 10.35 0.00 -3.33
N SER A 69 11.09 -0.45 -4.34
CA SER A 69 12.55 -0.35 -4.36
C SER A 69 13.02 1.11 -4.36
N ALA A 70 12.38 1.96 -5.15
CA ALA A 70 12.73 3.38 -5.23
C ALA A 70 12.49 4.11 -3.90
N ILE A 71 11.35 3.85 -3.25
CA ILE A 71 11.03 4.46 -1.97
C ILE A 71 12.00 3.98 -0.88
N GLU A 72 12.26 2.68 -0.82
CA GLU A 72 13.20 2.12 0.15
C GLU A 72 14.60 2.70 -0.02
N ALA A 73 15.05 2.84 -1.26
CA ALA A 73 16.36 3.44 -1.56
C ALA A 73 16.43 4.90 -1.11
N ALA A 74 15.38 5.67 -1.38
CA ALA A 74 15.32 7.09 -1.01
C ALA A 74 15.30 7.29 0.50
N LEU A 75 14.60 6.42 1.23
CA LEU A 75 14.50 6.49 2.69
C LEU A 75 15.67 5.79 3.40
N GLY A 76 16.46 5.00 2.68
CA GLY A 76 17.58 4.27 3.25
C GLY A 76 17.19 3.12 4.16
N ARG A 77 16.02 2.51 3.95
CA ARG A 77 15.54 1.42 4.79
C ARG A 77 14.53 0.53 4.07
N ARG A 78 14.41 -0.72 4.53
CA ARG A 78 13.41 -1.66 4.02
C ARG A 78 12.10 -1.47 4.77
N LEU A 79 10.99 -1.64 4.03
CA LEU A 79 9.64 -1.42 4.53
C LEU A 79 8.79 -2.67 4.34
N SER A 80 7.61 -2.65 4.96
CA SER A 80 6.55 -3.62 4.68
C SER A 80 5.59 -3.00 3.67
N TRP A 81 5.11 -3.82 2.73
CA TRP A 81 4.22 -3.38 1.66
C TRP A 81 3.01 -4.29 1.66
N TRP A 82 1.86 -3.74 2.01
CA TRP A 82 0.61 -4.51 2.01
C TRP A 82 -0.16 -4.20 0.74
N ILE A 83 -0.78 -5.25 0.17
CA ILE A 83 -1.72 -5.09 -0.93
C ILE A 83 -3.01 -5.77 -0.51
N THR A 84 -4.13 -5.08 -0.66
CA THR A 84 -5.44 -5.66 -0.37
C THR A 84 -6.30 -5.68 -1.62
N SER A 85 -7.00 -6.79 -1.82
CA SER A 85 -8.17 -6.86 -2.70
C SER A 85 -9.43 -6.62 -1.86
N THR A 86 -10.60 -6.86 -2.45
CA THR A 86 -11.85 -6.68 -1.72
C THR A 86 -12.02 -7.67 -0.57
N ASP A 87 -11.31 -8.81 -0.61
CA ASP A 87 -11.50 -9.90 0.36
C ASP A 87 -10.20 -10.48 0.93
N ARG A 88 -9.02 -10.11 0.42
CA ARG A 88 -7.76 -10.72 0.84
C ARG A 88 -6.66 -9.67 1.03
N VAL A 89 -5.67 -10.00 1.85
CA VAL A 89 -4.53 -9.11 2.13
C VAL A 89 -3.24 -9.92 2.04
N ILE A 90 -2.22 -9.33 1.42
CA ILE A 90 -0.86 -9.86 1.47
C ILE A 90 0.08 -8.78 2.03
N VAL A 91 1.21 -9.22 2.58
CA VAL A 91 2.32 -8.33 2.92
C VAL A 91 3.56 -8.81 2.21
N LEU A 92 4.30 -7.87 1.63
CA LEU A 92 5.54 -8.13 0.91
C LEU A 92 6.71 -7.46 1.62
N ARG A 93 7.85 -8.15 1.61
CA ARG A 93 9.12 -7.59 2.10
C ARG A 93 10.23 -8.02 1.17
N TRP A 94 11.25 -7.17 1.06
CA TRP A 94 12.43 -7.52 0.27
C TRP A 94 13.16 -8.71 0.90
N LYS A 95 13.52 -9.67 0.05
CA LYS A 95 14.25 -10.87 0.46
C LYS A 95 15.64 -10.95 -0.15
N GLY A 96 15.86 -10.21 -1.25
CA GLY A 96 17.13 -10.20 -1.92
C GLY A 96 17.65 -11.56 -2.34
N PRO A 97 18.87 -11.65 -2.90
CA PRO A 97 19.79 -10.52 -3.12
C PRO A 97 19.42 -9.63 -4.31
N ALA A 98 18.60 -10.10 -5.24
CA ALA A 98 18.22 -9.28 -6.41
C ALA A 98 17.42 -8.05 -5.98
N PRO A 99 17.60 -6.88 -6.63
CA PRO A 99 16.98 -5.61 -6.19
C PRO A 99 15.45 -5.65 -6.06
N LEU A 100 14.75 -6.36 -6.95
CA LEU A 100 13.29 -6.43 -6.94
C LEU A 100 12.76 -7.75 -6.37
N LEU A 101 13.56 -8.48 -5.63
CA LEU A 101 13.13 -9.75 -5.07
C LEU A 101 12.35 -9.54 -3.77
N TYR A 102 11.06 -9.26 -3.92
CA TYR A 102 10.10 -9.16 -2.83
C TYR A 102 9.35 -10.48 -2.71
N ARG A 103 9.08 -10.90 -1.48
CA ARG A 103 8.25 -12.07 -1.21
C ARG A 103 7.07 -11.68 -0.36
N GLY A 104 5.92 -12.24 -0.72
CA GLY A 104 4.67 -12.01 -0.03
C GLY A 104 4.20 -13.22 0.74
N ARG A 105 3.40 -12.95 1.76
CA ARG A 105 2.59 -13.95 2.44
C ARG A 105 1.20 -13.38 2.64
N GLU A 106 0.23 -14.27 2.66
CA GLU A 106 -1.13 -13.86 2.96
C GLU A 106 -1.25 -13.52 4.45
N VAL A 107 -1.99 -12.45 4.74
CA VAL A 107 -2.29 -12.00 6.09
C VAL A 107 -3.74 -12.35 6.41
N ASP A 108 -3.96 -12.96 7.56
CA ASP A 108 -5.29 -13.19 8.09
C ASP A 108 -5.62 -12.08 9.10
N PRO A 109 -6.51 -11.13 8.76
CA PRO A 109 -6.82 -10.02 9.67
C PRO A 109 -7.44 -10.45 11.00
N ALA A 110 -7.98 -11.67 11.09
CA ALA A 110 -8.51 -12.19 12.35
C ALA A 110 -7.41 -12.51 13.36
N SER A 111 -6.24 -12.94 12.88
CA SER A 111 -5.10 -13.28 13.75
C SER A 111 -4.01 -12.22 13.74
N GLU A 112 -3.93 -11.42 12.69
CA GLU A 112 -2.96 -10.33 12.54
C GLU A 112 -3.72 -9.06 12.15
N PRO A 113 -4.31 -8.35 13.10
CA PRO A 113 -5.18 -7.21 12.79
C PRO A 113 -4.48 -6.11 12.01
N CYS A 114 -5.19 -5.61 10.98
CA CYS A 114 -4.77 -4.47 10.19
C CYS A 114 -5.75 -3.34 10.46
N ILE A 115 -5.40 -2.42 11.34
CA ILE A 115 -6.28 -1.33 11.79
C ILE A 115 -6.73 -0.47 10.61
N TRP A 116 -5.87 -0.30 9.62
CA TRP A 116 -6.11 0.53 8.43
C TRP A 116 -6.97 -0.15 7.36
N LEU A 117 -7.25 -1.45 7.47
CA LEU A 117 -7.81 -2.24 6.36
C LEU A 117 -9.22 -1.78 5.96
N GLU A 118 -10.10 -1.62 6.93
CA GLU A 118 -11.48 -1.21 6.67
C GLU A 118 -11.54 0.17 6.02
N GLY A 119 -10.75 1.11 6.53
CA GLY A 119 -10.65 2.45 5.97
C GLY A 119 -10.12 2.45 4.54
N LEU A 120 -9.11 1.63 4.27
CA LEU A 120 -8.54 1.53 2.93
C LEU A 120 -9.55 0.96 1.92
N ARG A 121 -10.25 -0.09 2.31
CA ARG A 121 -11.29 -0.68 1.46
C ARG A 121 -12.43 0.29 1.18
N THR A 122 -12.86 1.03 2.20
CA THR A 122 -13.88 2.06 2.07
C THR A 122 -13.42 3.17 1.13
N LEU A 123 -12.21 3.66 1.30
CA LEU A 123 -11.64 4.71 0.47
C LEU A 123 -11.55 4.28 -0.99
N SER A 124 -11.16 3.04 -1.23
CA SER A 124 -11.04 2.45 -2.56
C SER A 124 -12.39 2.25 -3.25
N SER A 125 -13.44 1.94 -2.48
CA SER A 125 -14.79 1.68 -3.01
C SER A 125 -15.65 2.93 -3.12
N TYR A 126 -15.28 4.00 -2.45
CA TYR A 126 -16.06 5.23 -2.37
C TYR A 126 -16.40 5.81 -3.74
N ASP A 127 -15.44 5.81 -4.65
CA ASP A 127 -15.65 6.39 -5.98
C ASP A 127 -16.70 5.63 -6.78
N LEU A 128 -16.79 4.31 -6.61
CA LEU A 128 -17.83 3.52 -7.27
C LEU A 128 -19.22 3.85 -6.71
N GLN A 129 -19.31 4.10 -5.42
CA GLN A 129 -20.58 4.44 -4.77
C GLN A 129 -21.02 5.88 -5.08
N ALA A 130 -20.05 6.78 -5.18
CA ALA A 130 -20.33 8.18 -5.49
C ALA A 130 -20.68 8.43 -6.95
N ASN A 131 -20.48 7.43 -7.81
CA ASN A 131 -20.60 7.55 -9.26
C ASN A 131 -21.47 6.42 -9.80
N PRO A 132 -22.73 6.38 -9.41
CA PRO A 132 -23.67 5.31 -9.80
C PRO A 132 -23.98 5.31 -11.30
#